data_c37070f7486f7bea1f104c70cd259fcf
#
_entry.id   c37070f7486f7bea1f104c70cd259fcf
#
_cell.length_a   1.000
_cell.length_b   1.000
_cell.length_c   1.000
_cell.angle_alpha   90.00
_cell.angle_beta   90.00
_cell.angle_gamma   90.00
#
_symmetry.space_group_name_H-M   'P 1'
#
loop_
_entity.id
_entity.type
_entity.pdbx_description
1 polymer ?
#
loop_
_entity_poly.entity_id
_entity_poly.type
_entity_poly.pdbx_seq_one_letter_code
_entity_poly.pdbx_strand_id
1 'polypeptide(L)'
;MCLWYGLTEQNILNAGKSNLLSSEGSPRANERGMLEWRTLLRVAQIFRELPTDSCQHCRMKRFMTVQVTLLATLLAATAFAADLVVPDTVVFERGIEYTNPDGQHLQFNLARPKEATGPLPVVLCIHGGGFRAGHRDGNNALCLKLAQRGFVAATVSYRLSPTYQFPAAVHDVKAAVRWLRANAAKYQIDPARIGVTGDSAGGHLAQFLGVTAGVKEFEGDGGNPDQSSSVNCVVNRYGPSDFTKSYDKSVDAAEVLPLFLGGDLQTALPRHIQSSPLNWVTPDAAPTLILHGTEDKYVAYEQGVWMRDRLQACGVEVELVTFEGAGHGFKGADAEKAEQAMFGFLERQLKKK
;
A
#
# COMPACT_ATOMS: atom_id res chain seq x y z
N MET A 1 28.92 43.68 -15.61
CA MET A 1 29.00 44.45 -14.36
C MET A 1 27.66 45.09 -14.12
N CYS A 2 27.10 44.93 -12.94
CA CYS A 2 25.83 45.50 -12.43
C CYS A 2 24.54 45.01 -13.08
N LEU A 3 23.87 44.09 -12.35
CA LEU A 3 22.43 44.16 -12.00
C LEU A 3 22.05 42.88 -11.25
N TRP A 4 22.56 42.72 -9.99
CA TRP A 4 22.09 41.73 -9.03
C TRP A 4 22.26 42.26 -7.60
N TYR A 5 21.55 43.34 -7.30
CA TYR A 5 21.32 43.79 -5.93
C TYR A 5 19.79 43.97 -5.75
N GLY A 6 19.16 43.12 -4.97
CA GLY A 6 17.77 43.32 -4.64
C GLY A 6 16.97 42.16 -4.04
N LEU A 7 17.55 40.96 -3.92
CA LEU A 7 16.86 39.85 -3.24
C LEU A 7 17.50 39.64 -1.85
N THR A 8 16.98 40.31 -0.83
CA THR A 8 17.32 40.04 0.57
C THR A 8 16.53 38.82 1.05
N GLU A 9 17.07 38.14 2.07
CA GLU A 9 16.42 37.00 2.73
C GLU A 9 14.96 37.28 3.12
N GLN A 10 14.64 38.54 3.43
CA GLN A 10 13.31 39.01 3.77
C GLN A 10 12.35 39.01 2.57
N ASN A 11 12.85 39.26 1.35
CA ASN A 11 12.03 39.25 0.13
C ASN A 11 11.69 37.82 -0.32
N ILE A 12 12.58 36.85 -0.08
CA ILE A 12 12.32 35.42 -0.33
C ILE A 12 11.32 34.86 0.68
N LEU A 13 11.42 35.24 1.95
CA LEU A 13 10.48 34.86 3.00
C LEU A 13 9.08 35.44 2.79
N ASN A 14 8.99 36.70 2.28
CA ASN A 14 7.73 37.34 2.01
C ASN A 14 7.04 36.79 0.74
N ALA A 15 7.80 36.44 -0.29
CA ALA A 15 7.27 35.80 -1.50
C ALA A 15 6.73 34.37 -1.18
N GLY A 16 7.40 33.64 -0.27
CA GLY A 16 6.90 32.34 0.22
C GLY A 16 5.61 32.46 1.04
N LYS A 17 5.48 33.49 1.87
CA LYS A 17 4.27 33.73 2.67
C LYS A 17 3.06 34.16 1.84
N SER A 18 3.24 34.97 0.80
CA SER A 18 2.15 35.41 -0.06
C SER A 18 1.57 34.29 -0.91
N ASN A 19 2.39 33.32 -1.35
CA ASN A 19 1.93 32.13 -2.07
C ASN A 19 1.22 31.08 -1.17
N LEU A 20 1.51 31.07 0.14
CA LEU A 20 0.84 30.21 1.12
C LEU A 20 -0.54 30.71 1.54
N LEU A 21 -0.81 32.01 1.41
CA LEU A 21 -2.08 32.63 1.82
C LEU A 21 -3.12 32.68 0.68
N SER A 22 -2.73 32.39 -0.57
CA SER A 22 -3.63 32.44 -1.74
C SER A 22 -4.15 31.08 -2.21
N SER A 23 -3.74 29.98 -1.57
CA SER A 23 -4.26 28.64 -1.86
C SER A 23 -5.24 28.21 -0.77
N GLU A 24 -6.53 28.38 -1.00
CA GLU A 24 -7.61 27.66 -0.30
C GLU A 24 -7.56 26.16 -0.68
N GLY A 25 -6.49 25.49 -0.28
CA GLY A 25 -6.24 24.06 -0.45
C GLY A 25 -6.09 23.38 0.89
N SER A 26 -6.45 22.10 0.95
CA SER A 26 -6.49 21.29 2.17
C SER A 26 -5.23 21.39 3.04
N PRO A 27 -5.31 21.25 4.38
CA PRO A 27 -4.17 21.33 5.31
C PRO A 27 -2.95 20.49 4.94
N ARG A 28 -3.13 19.39 4.20
CA ARG A 28 -2.05 18.48 3.76
C ARG A 28 -1.18 19.02 2.61
N ALA A 29 -1.73 19.86 1.75
CA ALA A 29 -0.93 20.54 0.72
C ALA A 29 0.07 21.49 1.38
N ASN A 30 -0.31 22.10 2.51
CA ASN A 30 0.52 23.02 3.28
C ASN A 30 1.67 22.31 4.03
N GLU A 31 1.46 21.08 4.53
CA GLU A 31 2.51 20.31 5.21
C GLU A 31 3.58 19.79 4.25
N ARG A 32 3.20 19.34 3.04
CA ARG A 32 4.16 18.94 2.00
C ARG A 32 5.00 20.13 1.54
N GLY A 33 4.38 21.27 1.26
CA GLY A 33 5.09 22.49 0.93
C GLY A 33 6.08 22.92 2.02
N MET A 34 5.70 22.79 3.30
CA MET A 34 6.60 23.09 4.43
C MET A 34 7.77 22.10 4.56
N LEU A 35 7.58 20.82 4.24
CA LEU A 35 8.65 19.82 4.28
C LEU A 35 9.68 20.07 3.17
N GLU A 36 9.21 20.42 1.97
CA GLU A 36 10.08 20.80 0.86
C GLU A 36 10.87 22.07 1.15
N TRP A 37 10.24 23.10 1.74
CA TRP A 37 10.91 24.31 2.16
C TRP A 37 11.96 24.05 3.26
N ARG A 38 11.69 23.19 4.22
CA ARG A 38 12.66 22.79 5.26
C ARG A 38 13.86 22.08 4.66
N THR A 39 13.65 21.25 3.63
CA THR A 39 14.72 20.55 2.91
C THR A 39 15.58 21.54 2.11
N LEU A 40 14.96 22.50 1.41
CA LEU A 40 15.67 23.55 0.69
C LEU A 40 16.47 24.48 1.62
N LEU A 41 15.92 24.82 2.79
CA LEU A 41 16.63 25.61 3.81
C LEU A 41 17.82 24.85 4.41
N ARG A 42 17.71 23.54 4.66
CA ARG A 42 18.84 22.72 5.12
C ARG A 42 19.94 22.62 4.06
N VAL A 43 19.59 22.47 2.81
CA VAL A 43 20.57 22.46 1.70
C VAL A 43 21.26 23.83 1.61
N ALA A 44 20.55 24.94 1.71
CA ALA A 44 21.12 26.29 1.72
C ALA A 44 22.05 26.53 2.93
N GLN A 45 21.72 25.97 4.09
CA GLN A 45 22.53 26.07 5.30
C GLN A 45 23.85 25.27 5.20
N ILE A 46 23.82 24.07 4.64
CA ILE A 46 25.02 23.25 4.37
C ILE A 46 26.00 24.00 3.44
N PHE A 47 25.48 24.72 2.43
CA PHE A 47 26.30 25.52 1.53
C PHE A 47 26.90 26.78 2.17
N ARG A 48 26.32 27.29 3.24
CA ARG A 48 26.81 28.48 4.00
C ARG A 48 28.04 28.13 4.87
N GLU A 49 28.15 26.89 5.28
CA GLU A 49 29.18 26.39 6.20
C GLU A 49 30.45 25.85 5.48
N LEU A 50 30.48 25.85 4.15
CA LEU A 50 31.63 25.40 3.39
C LEU A 50 32.72 26.49 3.32
N PRO A 51 34.01 26.15 3.53
CA PRO A 51 35.13 27.12 3.53
C PRO A 51 35.21 27.92 2.22
N THR A 52 35.46 29.21 2.33
CA THR A 52 35.63 30.11 1.19
C THR A 52 37.04 30.02 0.63
N ASP A 53 37.24 29.24 -0.42
CA ASP A 53 38.49 29.25 -1.18
C ASP A 53 38.55 30.47 -2.11
N SER A 54 39.69 31.16 -2.13
CA SER A 54 39.94 32.40 -2.87
C SER A 54 40.20 32.23 -4.39
N CYS A 55 40.13 31.00 -4.92
CA CYS A 55 40.40 30.71 -6.35
C CYS A 55 39.16 30.93 -7.24
N GLN A 56 39.26 31.83 -8.22
CA GLN A 56 38.18 32.13 -9.17
C GLN A 56 37.69 30.87 -9.97
N HIS A 57 38.58 29.94 -10.28
CA HIS A 57 38.25 28.73 -11.01
C HIS A 57 37.41 27.74 -10.16
N CYS A 58 37.68 27.68 -8.86
CA CYS A 58 36.86 26.88 -7.91
C CYS A 58 35.47 27.49 -7.71
N ARG A 59 35.37 28.83 -7.69
CA ARG A 59 34.06 29.53 -7.64
C ARG A 59 33.17 29.24 -8.82
N MET A 60 33.73 29.21 -10.04
CA MET A 60 32.97 28.96 -11.27
C MET A 60 32.48 27.51 -11.37
N LYS A 61 33.33 26.54 -10.99
CA LYS A 61 32.94 25.11 -10.91
C LYS A 61 31.85 24.88 -9.87
N ARG A 62 31.93 25.54 -8.69
CA ARG A 62 30.89 25.46 -7.65
C ARG A 62 29.57 26.08 -8.09
N PHE A 63 29.61 27.22 -8.82
CA PHE A 63 28.39 27.85 -9.35
C PHE A 63 27.68 26.96 -10.38
N MET A 64 28.41 26.32 -11.28
CA MET A 64 27.88 25.37 -12.24
C MET A 64 27.32 24.11 -11.56
N THR A 65 27.99 23.59 -10.55
CA THR A 65 27.51 22.40 -9.82
C THR A 65 26.22 22.71 -9.06
N VAL A 66 26.11 23.88 -8.42
CA VAL A 66 24.89 24.32 -7.71
C VAL A 66 23.74 24.52 -8.69
N GLN A 67 23.98 25.14 -9.86
CA GLN A 67 22.95 25.31 -10.87
C GLN A 67 22.49 23.99 -11.49
N VAL A 68 23.39 23.04 -11.75
CA VAL A 68 23.04 21.72 -12.26
C VAL A 68 22.27 20.91 -11.21
N THR A 69 22.65 21.00 -9.94
CA THR A 69 21.92 20.31 -8.85
C THR A 69 20.53 20.92 -8.62
N LEU A 70 20.40 22.25 -8.65
CA LEU A 70 19.09 22.92 -8.55
C LEU A 70 18.19 22.60 -9.76
N LEU A 71 18.75 22.58 -10.96
CA LEU A 71 18.01 22.21 -12.17
C LEU A 71 17.60 20.74 -12.17
N ALA A 72 18.47 19.84 -11.68
CA ALA A 72 18.16 18.43 -11.53
C ALA A 72 17.09 18.17 -10.46
N THR A 73 17.10 18.92 -9.34
CA THR A 73 16.06 18.83 -8.31
C THR A 73 14.73 19.44 -8.77
N LEU A 74 14.75 20.54 -9.55
CA LEU A 74 13.54 21.11 -10.16
C LEU A 74 12.95 20.16 -11.23
N LEU A 75 13.79 19.56 -12.08
CA LEU A 75 13.35 18.56 -13.07
C LEU A 75 12.86 17.27 -12.43
N ALA A 76 13.45 16.84 -11.31
CA ALA A 76 12.96 15.69 -10.54
C ALA A 76 11.60 15.98 -9.87
N ALA A 77 11.37 17.21 -9.39
CA ALA A 77 10.09 17.61 -8.79
C ALA A 77 8.93 17.66 -9.81
N THR A 78 9.23 17.93 -11.10
CA THR A 78 8.20 17.94 -12.16
C THR A 78 7.90 16.56 -12.75
N ALA A 79 8.74 15.54 -12.49
CA ALA A 79 8.56 14.19 -13.00
C ALA A 79 7.59 13.31 -12.17
N PHE A 80 7.01 13.81 -11.07
CA PHE A 80 6.20 13.02 -10.15
C PHE A 80 4.78 13.58 -9.92
N ALA A 81 3.99 13.66 -10.96
CA ALA A 81 2.54 13.55 -10.88
C ALA A 81 1.98 13.38 -12.30
N ALA A 82 2.14 12.21 -12.87
CA ALA A 82 1.19 11.83 -13.91
C ALA A 82 -0.18 11.76 -13.21
N ASP A 83 -1.04 12.74 -13.49
CA ASP A 83 -2.40 12.74 -12.96
C ASP A 83 -3.06 11.41 -13.29
N LEU A 84 -3.64 10.76 -12.28
CA LEU A 84 -4.38 9.53 -12.47
C LEU A 84 -5.55 9.80 -13.41
N VAL A 85 -5.45 9.32 -14.63
CA VAL A 85 -6.53 9.45 -15.62
C VAL A 85 -7.64 8.46 -15.24
N VAL A 86 -8.79 8.99 -14.83
CA VAL A 86 -9.98 8.19 -14.54
C VAL A 86 -10.73 7.99 -15.86
N PRO A 87 -10.96 6.74 -16.30
CA PRO A 87 -11.76 6.47 -17.51
C PRO A 87 -13.20 6.99 -17.37
N ASP A 88 -13.78 7.52 -18.45
CA ASP A 88 -15.15 8.05 -18.46
C ASP A 88 -16.23 7.02 -18.07
N THR A 89 -15.90 5.74 -18.14
CA THR A 89 -16.77 4.61 -17.77
C THR A 89 -16.73 4.28 -16.28
N VAL A 90 -15.87 4.96 -15.50
CA VAL A 90 -15.60 4.67 -14.08
C VAL A 90 -15.96 5.88 -13.21
N VAL A 91 -16.64 5.63 -12.10
CA VAL A 91 -16.78 6.57 -10.98
C VAL A 91 -15.65 6.28 -9.99
N PHE A 92 -14.88 7.30 -9.63
CA PHE A 92 -13.77 7.18 -8.69
C PHE A 92 -13.92 8.18 -7.55
N GLU A 93 -14.11 7.67 -6.34
CA GLU A 93 -14.28 8.45 -5.11
C GLU A 93 -13.05 8.28 -4.21
N ARG A 94 -12.55 9.37 -3.64
CA ARG A 94 -11.37 9.36 -2.77
C ARG A 94 -11.72 9.76 -1.35
N GLY A 95 -10.98 9.21 -0.38
CA GLY A 95 -11.02 9.67 1.00
C GLY A 95 -12.30 9.29 1.74
N ILE A 96 -12.94 8.20 1.39
CA ILE A 96 -14.12 7.68 2.10
C ILE A 96 -13.64 7.07 3.41
N GLU A 97 -14.00 7.67 4.55
CA GLU A 97 -13.66 7.14 5.87
C GLU A 97 -14.46 5.86 6.16
N TYR A 98 -13.78 4.81 6.61
CA TYR A 98 -14.41 3.54 6.95
C TYR A 98 -14.32 3.20 8.44
N THR A 99 -13.33 3.73 9.15
CA THR A 99 -13.16 3.60 10.58
C THR A 99 -12.20 4.67 11.12
N ASN A 100 -12.26 4.92 12.43
CA ASN A 100 -11.43 5.91 13.11
C ASN A 100 -10.91 5.39 14.46
N PRO A 101 -10.13 4.28 14.48
CA PRO A 101 -9.54 3.79 15.71
C PRO A 101 -8.45 4.76 16.19
N ASP A 102 -8.41 5.04 17.48
CA ASP A 102 -7.37 5.89 18.11
C ASP A 102 -7.25 7.28 17.47
N GLY A 103 -8.32 7.82 16.88
CA GLY A 103 -8.30 9.10 16.15
C GLY A 103 -7.63 9.02 14.78
N GLN A 104 -7.36 7.82 14.26
CA GLN A 104 -6.80 7.60 12.92
C GLN A 104 -7.91 7.47 11.89
N HIS A 105 -8.15 8.53 11.12
CA HIS A 105 -9.15 8.57 10.04
C HIS A 105 -8.74 7.66 8.88
N LEU A 106 -9.02 6.36 8.99
CA LEU A 106 -8.68 5.39 7.96
C LEU A 106 -9.68 5.43 6.81
N GLN A 107 -9.17 5.45 5.59
CA GLN A 107 -9.96 5.77 4.40
C GLN A 107 -9.77 4.78 3.26
N PHE A 108 -10.80 4.71 2.39
CA PHE A 108 -10.75 4.11 1.06
C PHE A 108 -10.55 5.15 -0.03
N ASN A 109 -10.01 4.70 -1.19
CA ASN A 109 -10.42 5.20 -2.49
C ASN A 109 -11.19 4.08 -3.18
N LEU A 110 -12.32 4.40 -3.80
CA LEU A 110 -13.25 3.43 -4.37
C LEU A 110 -13.51 3.75 -5.84
N ALA A 111 -13.34 2.73 -6.68
CA ALA A 111 -13.68 2.76 -8.10
C ALA A 111 -14.85 1.81 -8.38
N ARG A 112 -15.78 2.21 -9.23
CA ARG A 112 -16.88 1.35 -9.70
C ARG A 112 -17.28 1.70 -11.13
N PRO A 113 -17.89 0.78 -11.89
CA PRO A 113 -18.49 1.12 -13.15
C PRO A 113 -19.50 2.26 -12.99
N LYS A 114 -19.54 3.18 -13.94
CA LYS A 114 -20.53 4.28 -13.97
C LYS A 114 -21.92 3.76 -14.18
N GLU A 115 -22.03 2.74 -15.02
CA GLU A 115 -23.29 2.06 -15.31
C GLU A 115 -23.22 0.61 -14.87
N ALA A 116 -24.15 0.20 -14.01
CA ALA A 116 -24.30 -1.18 -13.56
C ALA A 116 -25.78 -1.56 -13.54
N THR A 117 -26.09 -2.76 -14.00
CA THR A 117 -27.47 -3.29 -14.06
C THR A 117 -27.89 -3.98 -12.76
N GLY A 118 -27.03 -4.02 -11.75
CA GLY A 118 -27.30 -4.65 -10.46
C GLY A 118 -26.08 -4.61 -9.54
N PRO A 119 -26.15 -5.24 -8.35
CA PRO A 119 -25.02 -5.33 -7.42
C PRO A 119 -23.84 -6.08 -8.01
N LEU A 120 -22.64 -5.51 -7.84
CA LEU A 120 -21.39 -6.02 -8.39
C LEU A 120 -20.52 -6.65 -7.30
N PRO A 121 -19.70 -7.67 -7.62
CA PRO A 121 -18.69 -8.15 -6.70
C PRO A 121 -17.69 -7.04 -6.39
N VAL A 122 -17.13 -7.04 -5.16
CA VAL A 122 -16.12 -6.06 -4.74
C VAL A 122 -14.78 -6.72 -4.47
N VAL A 123 -13.69 -6.00 -4.79
CA VAL A 123 -12.31 -6.40 -4.50
C VAL A 123 -11.67 -5.34 -3.61
N LEU A 124 -11.21 -5.74 -2.42
CA LEU A 124 -10.41 -4.92 -1.53
C LEU A 124 -8.93 -5.06 -1.91
N CYS A 125 -8.26 -3.94 -2.22
CA CYS A 125 -6.86 -3.88 -2.60
C CYS A 125 -6.03 -3.34 -1.43
N ILE A 126 -5.08 -4.13 -0.91
CA ILE A 126 -4.27 -3.81 0.26
C ILE A 126 -2.82 -3.57 -0.19
N HIS A 127 -2.28 -2.38 0.13
CA HIS A 127 -0.93 -2.01 -0.26
C HIS A 127 0.14 -2.71 0.57
N GLY A 128 1.33 -2.92 -0.01
CA GLY A 128 2.54 -3.37 0.67
C GLY A 128 3.24 -2.26 1.45
N GLY A 129 4.53 -2.47 1.72
CA GLY A 129 5.39 -1.48 2.41
C GLY A 129 5.89 -1.94 3.77
N GLY A 130 6.06 -3.25 3.99
CA GLY A 130 6.64 -3.81 5.22
C GLY A 130 5.87 -3.42 6.49
N PHE A 131 4.56 -3.22 6.42
CA PHE A 131 3.69 -2.76 7.51
C PHE A 131 4.04 -1.37 8.08
N ARG A 132 5.10 -0.72 7.60
CA ARG A 132 5.66 0.56 8.10
C ARG A 132 5.57 1.71 7.12
N ALA A 133 5.21 1.44 5.88
CA ALA A 133 5.10 2.42 4.80
C ALA A 133 3.98 2.03 3.83
N GLY A 134 3.78 2.85 2.81
CA GLY A 134 2.76 2.65 1.81
C GLY A 134 1.53 3.53 2.03
N HIS A 135 0.69 3.57 1.02
CA HIS A 135 -0.54 4.37 1.03
C HIS A 135 -1.55 3.79 0.06
N ARG A 136 -2.84 3.94 0.36
CA ARG A 136 -3.94 3.46 -0.51
C ARG A 136 -3.82 3.92 -1.96
N ASP A 137 -3.24 5.09 -2.22
CA ASP A 137 -3.11 5.61 -3.59
C ASP A 137 -2.26 4.72 -4.51
N GLY A 138 -1.38 3.88 -3.96
CA GLY A 138 -0.57 2.94 -4.72
C GLY A 138 -1.38 1.92 -5.54
N ASN A 139 -2.60 1.61 -5.12
CA ASN A 139 -3.49 0.69 -5.82
C ASN A 139 -4.61 1.37 -6.63
N ASN A 140 -4.58 2.71 -6.78
CA ASN A 140 -5.63 3.43 -7.53
C ASN A 140 -5.75 2.92 -8.98
N ALA A 141 -4.63 2.74 -9.67
CA ALA A 141 -4.63 2.23 -11.05
C ALA A 141 -5.23 0.82 -11.14
N LEU A 142 -4.93 -0.06 -10.18
CA LEU A 142 -5.53 -1.40 -10.11
C LEU A 142 -7.05 -1.32 -9.89
N CYS A 143 -7.50 -0.43 -8.98
CA CYS A 143 -8.93 -0.22 -8.75
C CYS A 143 -9.67 0.24 -10.01
N LEU A 144 -9.07 1.14 -10.81
CA LEU A 144 -9.66 1.58 -12.08
C LEU A 144 -9.77 0.43 -13.08
N LYS A 145 -8.73 -0.41 -13.21
CA LYS A 145 -8.74 -1.60 -14.08
C LYS A 145 -9.79 -2.63 -13.64
N LEU A 146 -9.96 -2.86 -12.35
CA LEU A 146 -10.99 -3.74 -11.80
C LEU A 146 -12.40 -3.18 -12.09
N ALA A 147 -12.59 -1.86 -11.94
CA ALA A 147 -13.85 -1.21 -12.25
C ALA A 147 -14.22 -1.35 -13.74
N GLN A 148 -13.26 -1.16 -14.66
CA GLN A 148 -13.47 -1.40 -16.09
C GLN A 148 -13.85 -2.85 -16.41
N ARG A 149 -13.49 -3.78 -15.53
CA ARG A 149 -13.85 -5.20 -15.61
C ARG A 149 -15.16 -5.55 -14.88
N GLY A 150 -15.94 -4.56 -14.43
CA GLY A 150 -17.25 -4.78 -13.79
C GLY A 150 -17.17 -5.22 -12.32
N PHE A 151 -16.13 -4.83 -11.61
CA PHE A 151 -16.04 -4.94 -10.17
C PHE A 151 -16.23 -3.57 -9.50
N VAL A 152 -16.71 -3.54 -8.27
CA VAL A 152 -16.37 -2.46 -7.36
C VAL A 152 -14.96 -2.76 -6.82
N ALA A 153 -14.10 -1.77 -6.73
CA ALA A 153 -12.75 -1.97 -6.17
C ALA A 153 -12.43 -0.86 -5.17
N ALA A 154 -11.93 -1.23 -4.01
CA ALA A 154 -11.56 -0.29 -2.97
C ALA A 154 -10.11 -0.50 -2.56
N THR A 155 -9.31 0.56 -2.52
CA THR A 155 -7.96 0.51 -1.97
C THR A 155 -7.93 1.19 -0.60
N VAL A 156 -7.30 0.54 0.39
CA VAL A 156 -7.47 0.82 1.81
C VAL A 156 -6.19 1.34 2.46
N SER A 157 -6.31 2.34 3.35
CA SER A 157 -5.27 2.66 4.33
C SER A 157 -5.45 1.77 5.56
N TYR A 158 -4.37 1.44 6.23
CA TYR A 158 -4.36 0.75 7.52
C TYR A 158 -3.28 1.36 8.42
N ARG A 159 -3.37 1.15 9.74
CA ARG A 159 -2.41 1.65 10.73
C ARG A 159 -1.04 1.00 10.54
N LEU A 160 0.02 1.81 10.59
CA LEU A 160 1.38 1.40 10.30
C LEU A 160 2.25 1.29 11.55
N SER A 161 3.15 0.30 11.56
CA SER A 161 4.21 0.15 12.56
C SER A 161 5.29 1.25 12.38
N PRO A 162 6.08 1.53 13.41
CA PRO A 162 6.06 0.95 14.75
C PRO A 162 5.01 1.52 15.68
N THR A 163 4.30 2.60 15.28
CA THR A 163 3.29 3.25 16.13
C THR A 163 2.15 2.28 16.46
N TYR A 164 1.73 1.50 15.48
CA TYR A 164 0.67 0.50 15.64
C TYR A 164 1.20 -0.88 15.27
N GLN A 165 1.39 -1.71 16.27
CA GLN A 165 1.88 -3.07 16.10
C GLN A 165 0.74 -4.04 15.77
N PHE A 166 1.08 -5.28 15.38
CA PHE A 166 0.13 -6.38 15.28
C PHE A 166 -0.69 -6.51 16.58
N PRO A 167 -2.02 -6.66 16.50
CA PRO A 167 -2.84 -6.94 15.32
C PRO A 167 -3.53 -5.71 14.69
N ALA A 168 -3.11 -4.45 14.96
CA ALA A 168 -3.81 -3.24 14.53
C ALA A 168 -4.17 -3.23 13.03
N ALA A 169 -3.20 -3.50 12.14
CA ALA A 169 -3.44 -3.53 10.70
C ALA A 169 -4.45 -4.63 10.29
N VAL A 170 -4.48 -5.76 11.01
CA VAL A 170 -5.47 -6.83 10.78
C VAL A 170 -6.87 -6.37 11.15
N HIS A 171 -7.03 -5.73 12.32
CA HIS A 171 -8.30 -5.15 12.75
C HIS A 171 -8.83 -4.14 11.73
N ASP A 172 -7.95 -3.32 11.17
CA ASP A 172 -8.30 -2.29 10.18
C ASP A 172 -8.82 -2.90 8.88
N VAL A 173 -8.11 -3.89 8.30
CA VAL A 173 -8.56 -4.51 7.04
C VAL A 173 -9.82 -5.36 7.24
N LYS A 174 -10.04 -5.94 8.42
CA LYS A 174 -11.30 -6.61 8.77
C LYS A 174 -12.45 -5.60 8.89
N ALA A 175 -12.21 -4.46 9.56
CA ALA A 175 -13.19 -3.36 9.61
C ALA A 175 -13.53 -2.84 8.22
N ALA A 176 -12.54 -2.78 7.31
CA ALA A 176 -12.74 -2.41 5.91
C ALA A 176 -13.71 -3.35 5.19
N VAL A 177 -13.55 -4.67 5.35
CA VAL A 177 -14.47 -5.67 4.78
C VAL A 177 -15.88 -5.51 5.36
N ARG A 178 -16.02 -5.35 6.69
CA ARG A 178 -17.32 -5.11 7.33
C ARG A 178 -17.99 -3.84 6.83
N TRP A 179 -17.23 -2.77 6.66
CA TRP A 179 -17.75 -1.51 6.12
C TRP A 179 -18.26 -1.64 4.70
N LEU A 180 -17.51 -2.32 3.80
CA LEU A 180 -17.95 -2.59 2.42
C LEU A 180 -19.29 -3.35 2.42
N ARG A 181 -19.44 -4.32 3.30
CA ARG A 181 -20.67 -5.11 3.44
C ARG A 181 -21.83 -4.28 3.98
N ALA A 182 -21.60 -3.46 5.00
CA ALA A 182 -22.61 -2.57 5.59
C ALA A 182 -23.09 -1.48 4.61
N ASN A 183 -22.21 -1.02 3.70
CA ASN A 183 -22.51 0.03 2.73
C ASN A 183 -22.82 -0.51 1.31
N ALA A 184 -23.11 -1.80 1.22
CA ALA A 184 -23.29 -2.50 -0.06
C ALA A 184 -24.34 -1.83 -0.97
N ALA A 185 -25.48 -1.45 -0.43
CA ALA A 185 -26.54 -0.79 -1.20
C ALA A 185 -26.11 0.56 -1.79
N LYS A 186 -25.39 1.37 -1.02
CA LYS A 186 -24.92 2.70 -1.44
C LYS A 186 -23.94 2.64 -2.61
N TYR A 187 -23.05 1.64 -2.62
CA TYR A 187 -21.99 1.51 -3.61
C TYR A 187 -22.25 0.43 -4.67
N GLN A 188 -23.47 -0.09 -4.72
CA GLN A 188 -23.87 -1.15 -5.66
C GLN A 188 -23.00 -2.41 -5.51
N ILE A 189 -22.63 -2.77 -4.29
CA ILE A 189 -21.86 -3.96 -3.95
C ILE A 189 -22.80 -5.13 -3.70
N ASP A 190 -22.41 -6.32 -4.16
CA ASP A 190 -23.00 -7.58 -3.69
C ASP A 190 -22.27 -8.02 -2.41
N PRO A 191 -22.90 -7.94 -1.23
CA PRO A 191 -22.26 -8.25 0.03
C PRO A 191 -21.86 -9.72 0.18
N ALA A 192 -22.36 -10.60 -0.68
CA ALA A 192 -22.01 -12.02 -0.70
C ALA A 192 -20.77 -12.32 -1.57
N ARG A 193 -20.27 -11.34 -2.35
CA ARG A 193 -19.17 -11.53 -3.29
C ARG A 193 -18.03 -10.53 -3.05
N ILE A 194 -17.24 -10.78 -2.01
CA ILE A 194 -16.10 -9.93 -1.60
C ILE A 194 -14.81 -10.71 -1.78
N GLY A 195 -13.92 -10.25 -2.65
CA GLY A 195 -12.55 -10.74 -2.80
C GLY A 195 -11.55 -9.76 -2.23
N VAL A 196 -10.33 -10.24 -2.00
CA VAL A 196 -9.23 -9.41 -1.53
C VAL A 196 -7.95 -9.68 -2.31
N THR A 197 -7.18 -8.64 -2.58
CA THR A 197 -5.81 -8.75 -3.12
C THR A 197 -4.87 -7.82 -2.38
N GLY A 198 -3.60 -8.21 -2.29
CA GLY A 198 -2.57 -7.35 -1.72
C GLY A 198 -1.19 -7.80 -2.15
N ASP A 199 -0.23 -6.89 -2.04
CA ASP A 199 1.18 -7.13 -2.38
C ASP A 199 2.06 -7.08 -1.13
N SER A 200 3.08 -7.97 -1.03
CA SER A 200 4.03 -7.97 0.09
C SER A 200 3.31 -8.00 1.45
N ALA A 201 3.51 -7.01 2.32
CA ALA A 201 2.77 -6.86 3.58
C ALA A 201 1.25 -6.84 3.36
N GLY A 202 0.74 -6.22 2.27
CA GLY A 202 -0.68 -6.28 1.89
C GLY A 202 -1.12 -7.69 1.48
N GLY A 203 -0.25 -8.46 0.83
CA GLY A 203 -0.47 -9.87 0.51
C GLY A 203 -0.59 -10.74 1.76
N HIS A 204 0.21 -10.47 2.78
CA HIS A 204 0.07 -11.08 4.10
C HIS A 204 -1.29 -10.76 4.73
N LEU A 205 -1.69 -9.48 4.76
CA LEU A 205 -3.00 -9.07 5.31
C LEU A 205 -4.17 -9.69 4.53
N ALA A 206 -4.03 -9.82 3.19
CA ALA A 206 -5.01 -10.50 2.36
C ALA A 206 -5.16 -11.98 2.72
N GLN A 207 -4.03 -12.70 2.89
CA GLN A 207 -4.04 -14.09 3.37
C GLN A 207 -4.68 -14.19 4.76
N PHE A 208 -4.33 -13.27 5.65
CA PHE A 208 -4.86 -13.24 7.02
C PHE A 208 -6.39 -13.11 7.05
N LEU A 209 -6.96 -12.25 6.19
CA LEU A 209 -8.41 -12.16 5.98
C LEU A 209 -9.00 -13.49 5.52
N GLY A 210 -8.33 -14.18 4.59
CA GLY A 210 -8.81 -15.44 4.00
C GLY A 210 -8.85 -16.61 4.97
N VAL A 211 -8.02 -16.62 6.02
CA VAL A 211 -7.86 -17.74 6.94
C VAL A 211 -8.40 -17.51 8.35
N THR A 212 -8.79 -16.27 8.68
CA THR A 212 -9.24 -15.91 10.05
C THR A 212 -10.67 -15.41 10.12
N ALA A 213 -11.55 -15.85 9.20
CA ALA A 213 -12.96 -15.52 9.28
C ALA A 213 -13.56 -15.98 10.61
N GLY A 214 -14.24 -15.07 11.34
CA GLY A 214 -14.89 -15.36 12.61
C GLY A 214 -13.95 -15.58 13.81
N VAL A 215 -12.64 -15.41 13.66
CA VAL A 215 -11.70 -15.45 14.79
C VAL A 215 -11.79 -14.16 15.58
N LYS A 216 -12.47 -14.19 16.73
CA LYS A 216 -12.86 -13.01 17.51
C LYS A 216 -11.70 -12.10 17.91
N GLU A 217 -10.54 -12.67 18.24
CA GLU A 217 -9.37 -11.88 18.66
C GLU A 217 -8.83 -10.97 17.53
N PHE A 218 -9.16 -11.26 16.27
CA PHE A 218 -8.72 -10.47 15.11
C PHE A 218 -9.80 -9.57 14.54
N GLU A 219 -11.04 -9.61 15.05
CA GLU A 219 -12.11 -8.78 14.50
C GLU A 219 -11.92 -7.29 14.83
N GLY A 220 -11.37 -6.95 15.99
CA GLY A 220 -11.23 -5.57 16.43
C GLY A 220 -12.60 -4.88 16.60
N ASP A 221 -12.55 -3.61 16.94
CA ASP A 221 -13.71 -2.75 17.25
C ASP A 221 -13.99 -1.67 16.19
N GLY A 222 -13.41 -1.80 15.01
CA GLY A 222 -13.42 -0.81 13.92
C GLY A 222 -14.77 -0.56 13.23
N GLY A 223 -15.90 -0.77 13.91
CA GLY A 223 -17.26 -0.50 13.42
C GLY A 223 -17.92 -1.68 12.70
N ASN A 224 -19.24 -1.56 12.51
CA ASN A 224 -20.11 -2.55 11.85
C ASN A 224 -19.97 -3.97 12.45
N PRO A 225 -20.11 -4.16 13.78
CA PRO A 225 -19.84 -5.44 14.44
C PRO A 225 -20.79 -6.57 14.01
N ASP A 226 -21.98 -6.22 13.51
CA ASP A 226 -22.98 -7.17 13.01
C ASP A 226 -22.68 -7.69 11.60
N GLN A 227 -21.66 -7.15 10.95
CA GLN A 227 -21.22 -7.59 9.63
C GLN A 227 -20.06 -8.58 9.71
N SER A 228 -20.07 -9.58 8.84
CA SER A 228 -18.96 -10.52 8.73
C SER A 228 -17.72 -9.87 8.07
N SER A 229 -16.52 -10.21 8.54
CA SER A 229 -15.24 -9.86 7.88
C SER A 229 -14.76 -10.93 6.90
N SER A 230 -15.55 -12.00 6.64
CA SER A 230 -15.16 -13.07 5.73
C SER A 230 -15.02 -12.60 4.28
N VAL A 231 -14.14 -13.24 3.52
CA VAL A 231 -13.94 -12.99 2.10
C VAL A 231 -14.12 -14.28 1.30
N ASN A 232 -14.53 -14.15 0.03
CA ASN A 232 -14.82 -15.30 -0.84
C ASN A 232 -13.59 -15.82 -1.57
N CYS A 233 -12.56 -15.00 -1.75
CA CYS A 233 -11.29 -15.41 -2.35
C CYS A 233 -10.17 -14.43 -2.03
N VAL A 234 -8.93 -14.91 -2.16
CA VAL A 234 -7.70 -14.17 -1.89
C VAL A 234 -6.78 -14.23 -3.10
N VAL A 235 -6.21 -13.09 -3.47
CA VAL A 235 -5.05 -13.05 -4.36
C VAL A 235 -3.86 -12.50 -3.58
N ASN A 236 -2.96 -13.39 -3.19
CA ASN A 236 -1.69 -13.06 -2.54
C ASN A 236 -0.61 -12.81 -3.58
N ARG A 237 -0.13 -11.57 -3.65
CA ARG A 237 1.03 -11.20 -4.46
C ARG A 237 2.26 -11.15 -3.56
N TYR A 238 3.07 -12.20 -3.60
CA TYR A 238 4.36 -12.33 -2.86
C TYR A 238 4.30 -11.88 -1.38
N GLY A 239 3.24 -12.14 -0.68
CA GLY A 239 3.11 -11.85 0.75
C GLY A 239 3.62 -13.00 1.62
N PRO A 240 4.27 -12.72 2.77
CA PRO A 240 4.74 -13.76 3.69
C PRO A 240 3.58 -14.50 4.36
N SER A 241 3.80 -15.79 4.65
CA SER A 241 2.81 -16.69 5.27
C SER A 241 3.22 -17.20 6.65
N ASP A 242 4.55 -17.25 6.92
CA ASP A 242 5.13 -17.75 8.17
C ASP A 242 6.31 -16.88 8.61
N PHE A 243 6.10 -16.04 9.61
CA PHE A 243 7.12 -15.13 10.11
C PHE A 243 8.20 -15.83 10.94
N THR A 244 7.94 -17.05 11.45
CA THR A 244 8.93 -17.80 12.21
C THR A 244 10.09 -18.28 11.33
N LYS A 245 9.91 -18.31 9.99
CA LYS A 245 10.88 -18.76 8.99
C LYS A 245 11.40 -17.64 8.08
N SER A 246 11.19 -16.36 8.44
CA SER A 246 11.54 -15.24 7.57
C SER A 246 12.98 -14.75 7.77
N TYR A 247 13.53 -14.82 8.98
CA TYR A 247 14.78 -14.14 9.36
C TYR A 247 16.02 -14.60 8.57
N ASP A 248 16.13 -15.90 8.29
CA ASP A 248 17.29 -16.43 7.55
C ASP A 248 17.12 -16.34 6.01
N LYS A 249 15.97 -15.90 5.53
CA LYS A 249 15.60 -15.92 4.12
C LYS A 249 15.25 -14.55 3.53
N SER A 250 15.02 -13.54 4.35
CA SER A 250 14.63 -12.20 3.94
C SER A 250 15.74 -11.20 4.26
N VAL A 251 16.00 -10.27 3.33
CA VAL A 251 17.04 -9.25 3.50
C VAL A 251 16.69 -8.18 4.53
N ASP A 252 15.41 -8.01 4.88
CA ASP A 252 14.94 -6.97 5.79
C ASP A 252 14.05 -7.47 6.95
N ALA A 253 13.82 -8.79 7.08
CA ALA A 253 12.98 -9.33 8.14
C ALA A 253 13.44 -8.92 9.55
N ALA A 254 14.77 -8.90 9.80
CA ALA A 254 15.34 -8.50 11.07
C ALA A 254 15.10 -7.01 11.42
N GLU A 255 14.83 -6.17 10.43
CA GLU A 255 14.46 -4.77 10.62
C GLU A 255 12.94 -4.59 10.73
N VAL A 256 12.19 -5.22 9.84
CA VAL A 256 10.74 -5.00 9.67
C VAL A 256 9.92 -5.70 10.74
N LEU A 257 10.19 -6.98 11.00
CA LEU A 257 9.34 -7.79 11.87
C LEU A 257 9.34 -7.34 13.32
N PRO A 258 10.48 -6.95 13.95
CA PRO A 258 10.44 -6.40 15.30
C PRO A 258 9.62 -5.12 15.44
N LEU A 259 9.59 -4.26 14.42
CA LEU A 259 8.75 -3.07 14.41
C LEU A 259 7.25 -3.41 14.37
N PHE A 260 6.89 -4.41 13.57
CA PHE A 260 5.51 -4.84 13.40
C PHE A 260 5.00 -5.70 14.57
N LEU A 261 5.86 -6.58 15.11
CA LEU A 261 5.49 -7.57 16.11
C LEU A 261 5.87 -7.18 17.55
N GLY A 262 6.63 -6.09 17.73
CA GLY A 262 7.08 -5.62 19.04
C GLY A 262 8.26 -6.41 19.63
N GLY A 263 8.99 -7.15 18.81
CA GLY A 263 10.17 -7.91 19.16
C GLY A 263 10.57 -8.89 18.08
N ASP A 264 11.75 -9.48 18.21
CA ASP A 264 12.28 -10.54 17.34
C ASP A 264 11.79 -11.94 17.75
N LEU A 265 12.30 -12.98 17.08
CA LEU A 265 11.96 -14.37 17.40
C LEU A 265 12.32 -14.79 18.83
N GLN A 266 13.36 -14.21 19.44
CA GLN A 266 13.76 -14.55 20.78
C GLN A 266 12.86 -13.92 21.84
N THR A 267 12.39 -12.70 21.57
CA THR A 267 11.63 -11.90 22.53
C THR A 267 10.12 -11.92 22.31
N ALA A 268 9.65 -12.23 21.09
CA ALA A 268 8.24 -12.18 20.71
C ALA A 268 7.76 -13.39 19.88
N LEU A 269 8.32 -14.60 20.08
CA LEU A 269 7.95 -15.81 19.34
C LEU A 269 6.41 -16.05 19.30
N PRO A 270 5.63 -15.91 20.40
CA PRO A 270 4.18 -16.10 20.34
C PRO A 270 3.51 -15.19 19.32
N ARG A 271 3.95 -13.93 19.18
CA ARG A 271 3.41 -12.99 18.20
C ARG A 271 3.78 -13.37 16.77
N HIS A 272 4.98 -13.90 16.53
CA HIS A 272 5.38 -14.42 15.21
C HIS A 272 4.49 -15.59 14.79
N ILE A 273 4.20 -16.52 15.70
CA ILE A 273 3.29 -17.64 15.46
C ILE A 273 1.87 -17.14 15.20
N GLN A 274 1.35 -16.26 16.05
CA GLN A 274 0.00 -15.73 15.97
C GLN A 274 -0.24 -14.89 14.70
N SER A 275 0.75 -14.11 14.29
CA SER A 275 0.68 -13.26 13.09
C SER A 275 0.96 -13.99 11.78
N SER A 276 1.31 -15.28 11.81
CA SER A 276 1.57 -16.10 10.61
C SER A 276 0.27 -16.70 10.08
N PRO A 277 -0.28 -16.25 8.92
CA PRO A 277 -1.54 -16.77 8.38
C PRO A 277 -1.51 -18.27 8.12
N LEU A 278 -0.34 -18.85 7.87
CA LEU A 278 -0.16 -20.31 7.70
C LEU A 278 -0.73 -21.12 8.87
N ASN A 279 -0.64 -20.60 10.10
CA ASN A 279 -1.07 -21.30 11.32
C ASN A 279 -2.60 -21.27 11.51
N TRP A 280 -3.32 -20.44 10.74
CA TRP A 280 -4.77 -20.28 10.84
C TRP A 280 -5.54 -20.98 9.72
N VAL A 281 -4.84 -21.66 8.81
CA VAL A 281 -5.48 -22.40 7.71
C VAL A 281 -6.32 -23.54 8.23
N THR A 282 -7.61 -23.51 7.91
CA THR A 282 -8.62 -24.54 8.16
C THR A 282 -9.30 -24.91 6.85
N PRO A 283 -10.12 -25.98 6.80
CA PRO A 283 -10.94 -26.28 5.61
C PRO A 283 -11.89 -25.16 5.15
N ASP A 284 -12.23 -24.22 6.05
CA ASP A 284 -13.11 -23.06 5.76
C ASP A 284 -12.34 -21.85 5.22
N ALA A 285 -11.03 -21.97 5.00
CA ALA A 285 -10.22 -20.90 4.43
C ALA A 285 -10.67 -20.57 2.99
N ALA A 286 -10.56 -19.29 2.62
CA ALA A 286 -10.97 -18.84 1.29
C ALA A 286 -10.07 -19.39 0.17
N PRO A 287 -10.63 -19.77 -1.01
CA PRO A 287 -9.87 -20.06 -2.22
C PRO A 287 -8.79 -19.02 -2.47
N THR A 288 -7.57 -19.43 -2.79
CA THR A 288 -6.42 -18.55 -2.83
C THR A 288 -5.59 -18.71 -4.12
N LEU A 289 -5.32 -17.59 -4.80
CA LEU A 289 -4.27 -17.50 -5.82
C LEU A 289 -3.02 -16.86 -5.20
N ILE A 290 -1.86 -17.51 -5.40
CA ILE A 290 -0.56 -17.01 -4.97
C ILE A 290 0.28 -16.71 -6.20
N LEU A 291 0.84 -15.50 -6.28
CA LEU A 291 1.74 -15.06 -7.34
C LEU A 291 3.10 -14.77 -6.72
N HIS A 292 4.18 -15.52 -7.08
CA HIS A 292 5.46 -15.36 -6.42
C HIS A 292 6.63 -15.57 -7.39
N GLY A 293 7.68 -14.76 -7.22
CA GLY A 293 8.93 -14.83 -7.97
C GLY A 293 9.96 -15.72 -7.26
N THR A 294 10.75 -16.52 -8.02
CA THR A 294 11.72 -17.46 -7.43
C THR A 294 12.98 -16.78 -6.89
N GLU A 295 13.28 -15.54 -7.31
CA GLU A 295 14.43 -14.75 -6.86
C GLU A 295 14.03 -13.61 -5.89
N ASP A 296 12.89 -13.77 -5.21
CA ASP A 296 12.43 -12.79 -4.23
C ASP A 296 13.29 -12.84 -2.95
N LYS A 297 14.01 -11.73 -2.70
CA LYS A 297 14.93 -11.60 -1.56
C LYS A 297 14.27 -10.98 -0.32
N TYR A 298 13.09 -10.38 -0.46
CA TYR A 298 12.35 -9.78 0.67
C TYR A 298 11.39 -10.80 1.29
N VAL A 299 10.68 -11.55 0.45
CA VAL A 299 9.78 -12.62 0.87
C VAL A 299 10.16 -13.86 0.10
N ALA A 300 10.85 -14.78 0.76
CA ALA A 300 11.34 -16.00 0.12
C ALA A 300 10.19 -16.76 -0.58
N TYR A 301 10.45 -17.27 -1.79
CA TYR A 301 9.49 -18.00 -2.61
C TYR A 301 8.82 -19.16 -1.85
N GLU A 302 9.53 -19.78 -0.96
CA GLU A 302 9.02 -20.88 -0.11
C GLU A 302 7.82 -20.45 0.75
N GLN A 303 7.66 -19.16 1.06
CA GLN A 303 6.48 -18.65 1.77
C GLN A 303 5.20 -18.92 0.97
N GLY A 304 5.26 -18.73 -0.34
CA GLY A 304 4.15 -19.10 -1.25
C GLY A 304 3.94 -20.61 -1.34
N VAL A 305 5.03 -21.38 -1.39
CA VAL A 305 4.99 -22.86 -1.43
C VAL A 305 4.36 -23.42 -0.16
N TRP A 306 4.82 -22.98 1.01
CA TRP A 306 4.27 -23.46 2.29
C TRP A 306 2.78 -23.13 2.43
N MET A 307 2.35 -21.96 2.01
CA MET A 307 0.94 -21.58 2.07
C MET A 307 0.08 -22.42 1.13
N ARG A 308 0.54 -22.65 -0.12
CA ARG A 308 -0.12 -23.57 -1.06
C ARG A 308 -0.27 -24.96 -0.47
N ASP A 309 0.81 -25.53 0.04
CA ASP A 309 0.83 -26.91 0.55
C ASP A 309 -0.12 -27.04 1.75
N ARG A 310 -0.15 -26.02 2.62
CA ARG A 310 -1.03 -26.01 3.79
C ARG A 310 -2.51 -25.90 3.41
N LEU A 311 -2.86 -24.99 2.47
CA LEU A 311 -4.22 -24.86 1.94
C LEU A 311 -4.67 -26.15 1.26
N GLN A 312 -3.82 -26.73 0.41
CA GLN A 312 -4.09 -27.97 -0.29
C GLN A 312 -4.31 -29.15 0.69
N ALA A 313 -3.49 -29.26 1.73
CA ALA A 313 -3.64 -30.26 2.77
C ALA A 313 -4.95 -30.15 3.56
N CYS A 314 -5.54 -28.96 3.62
CA CYS A 314 -6.85 -28.70 4.22
C CYS A 314 -8.02 -28.83 3.22
N GLY A 315 -7.76 -29.19 1.96
CA GLY A 315 -8.80 -29.34 0.92
C GLY A 315 -9.29 -28.01 0.33
N VAL A 316 -8.56 -26.91 0.56
CA VAL A 316 -8.92 -25.59 0.05
C VAL A 316 -8.38 -25.41 -1.37
N GLU A 317 -9.20 -24.86 -2.28
CA GLU A 317 -8.78 -24.51 -3.65
C GLU A 317 -7.61 -23.50 -3.60
N VAL A 318 -6.48 -23.86 -4.19
CA VAL A 318 -5.30 -22.99 -4.24
C VAL A 318 -4.54 -23.15 -5.54
N GLU A 319 -4.13 -22.00 -6.11
CA GLU A 319 -3.24 -21.92 -7.28
C GLU A 319 -1.95 -21.19 -6.88
N LEU A 320 -0.79 -21.70 -7.28
CA LEU A 320 0.50 -21.00 -7.19
C LEU A 320 1.04 -20.78 -8.59
N VAL A 321 1.13 -19.52 -9.00
CA VAL A 321 1.79 -19.11 -10.26
C VAL A 321 3.20 -18.66 -9.93
N THR A 322 4.16 -19.41 -10.42
CA THR A 322 5.60 -19.16 -10.26
C THR A 322 6.11 -18.28 -11.38
N PHE A 323 6.91 -17.28 -11.03
CA PHE A 323 7.61 -16.39 -11.94
C PHE A 323 9.12 -16.65 -11.82
N GLU A 324 9.65 -17.46 -12.73
CA GLU A 324 11.06 -17.85 -12.71
C GLU A 324 11.99 -16.65 -12.93
N GLY A 325 12.96 -16.47 -12.04
CA GLY A 325 13.92 -15.36 -12.07
C GLY A 325 13.35 -14.00 -11.65
N ALA A 326 12.05 -13.92 -11.34
CA ALA A 326 11.47 -12.68 -10.86
C ALA A 326 11.78 -12.45 -9.37
N GLY A 327 12.08 -11.19 -9.02
CA GLY A 327 12.28 -10.75 -7.64
C GLY A 327 10.99 -10.30 -6.96
N HIS A 328 11.14 -9.42 -5.94
CA HIS A 328 10.01 -8.84 -5.20
C HIS A 328 9.24 -7.83 -6.06
N GLY A 329 8.09 -8.26 -6.58
CA GLY A 329 7.31 -7.52 -7.58
C GLY A 329 7.61 -7.95 -9.02
N PHE A 330 6.67 -7.68 -9.92
CA PHE A 330 6.74 -8.11 -11.31
C PHE A 330 6.92 -6.92 -12.25
N LYS A 331 7.64 -7.13 -13.37
CA LYS A 331 7.90 -6.12 -14.39
C LYS A 331 7.68 -6.69 -15.80
N GLY A 332 7.39 -5.82 -16.76
CA GLY A 332 7.23 -6.22 -18.16
C GLY A 332 6.20 -7.33 -18.33
N ALA A 333 6.56 -8.38 -19.07
CA ALA A 333 5.69 -9.50 -19.39
C ALA A 333 5.19 -10.26 -18.14
N ASP A 334 6.01 -10.34 -17.07
CA ASP A 334 5.61 -10.98 -15.82
C ASP A 334 4.53 -10.17 -15.10
N ALA A 335 4.58 -8.84 -15.13
CA ALA A 335 3.54 -8.00 -14.56
C ALA A 335 2.21 -8.19 -15.30
N GLU A 336 2.24 -8.29 -16.63
CA GLU A 336 1.06 -8.56 -17.45
C GLU A 336 0.48 -9.95 -17.17
N LYS A 337 1.33 -10.98 -17.10
CA LYS A 337 0.94 -12.35 -16.76
C LYS A 337 0.33 -12.44 -15.36
N ALA A 338 0.94 -11.76 -14.38
CA ALA A 338 0.44 -11.73 -12.99
C ALA A 338 -0.94 -11.03 -12.92
N GLU A 339 -1.11 -9.93 -13.63
CA GLU A 339 -2.37 -9.20 -13.69
C GLU A 339 -3.47 -10.02 -14.37
N GLN A 340 -3.16 -10.71 -15.48
CA GLN A 340 -4.09 -11.61 -16.16
C GLN A 340 -4.51 -12.78 -15.27
N ALA A 341 -3.56 -13.43 -14.58
CA ALA A 341 -3.84 -14.51 -13.65
C ALA A 341 -4.77 -14.05 -12.50
N MET A 342 -4.47 -12.87 -11.91
CA MET A 342 -5.30 -12.26 -10.86
C MET A 342 -6.72 -11.98 -11.35
N PHE A 343 -6.88 -11.33 -12.50
CA PHE A 343 -8.21 -11.01 -13.03
C PHE A 343 -8.99 -12.29 -13.37
N GLY A 344 -8.36 -13.25 -14.02
CA GLY A 344 -9.01 -14.53 -14.35
C GLY A 344 -9.47 -15.29 -13.10
N PHE A 345 -8.66 -15.29 -12.03
CA PHE A 345 -9.04 -15.91 -10.77
C PHE A 345 -10.20 -15.18 -10.09
N LEU A 346 -10.13 -13.85 -9.97
CA LEU A 346 -11.21 -13.04 -9.38
C LEU A 346 -12.53 -13.21 -10.16
N GLU A 347 -12.47 -13.26 -11.49
CA GLU A 347 -13.66 -13.50 -12.33
C GLU A 347 -14.25 -14.88 -12.10
N ARG A 348 -13.43 -15.93 -12.02
CA ARG A 348 -13.89 -17.28 -11.72
C ARG A 348 -14.55 -17.40 -10.35
N GLN A 349 -13.97 -16.75 -9.32
CA GLN A 349 -14.46 -16.88 -7.97
C GLN A 349 -15.66 -15.98 -7.67
N LEU A 350 -15.72 -14.77 -8.23
CA LEU A 350 -16.70 -13.76 -7.83
C LEU A 350 -17.81 -13.53 -8.85
N LYS A 351 -17.65 -13.96 -10.12
CA LYS A 351 -18.66 -13.75 -11.17
C LYS A 351 -19.39 -15.03 -11.60
N LYS A 352 -19.13 -16.16 -10.96
CA LYS A 352 -19.93 -17.37 -11.18
C LYS A 352 -21.40 -17.04 -10.87
N LYS A 353 -22.30 -17.36 -11.86
CA LYS A 353 -23.76 -17.26 -11.70
C LYS A 353 -24.26 -18.38 -10.80
#